data_0fddaf4993b9dc275181eae6c60d11e3
#
_entry.id   0fddaf4993b9dc275181eae6c60d11e3
#
_cell.length_a   1.000
_cell.length_b   1.000
_cell.length_c   1.000
_cell.angle_alpha   90.00
_cell.angle_beta   90.00
_cell.angle_gamma   90.00
#
_symmetry.space_group_name_H-M   'P 1'
#
loop_
_entity.id
_entity.type
_entity.pdbx_description
1 polymer ?
#
loop_
_entity_poly.entity_id
_entity_poly.type
_entity_poly.pdbx_seq_one_letter_code
_entity_poly.pdbx_strand_id
1 'polypeptide(L)'
;MATNVLNVKIVSPTQTLFEGQAYSVSSANSAGKFDILPYHANFITMVQKVPIVLRVKKKDADAKADLGLELFDNLFGKNVEEVKYDLDLAIIFTKDNNVSIYTQIQPQF
;
A
#
# COMPACT_ATOMS: atom_id res chain seq x y z
N MET A 1 -11.02 4.35 -18.43
CA MET A 1 -9.75 5.04 -18.16
C MET A 1 -8.88 4.19 -17.27
N ALA A 2 -7.63 4.08 -17.61
CA ALA A 2 -6.71 3.27 -16.82
C ALA A 2 -6.44 3.92 -15.47
N THR A 3 -6.37 3.09 -14.45
CA THR A 3 -6.04 3.51 -13.10
C THR A 3 -4.58 3.14 -12.82
N ASN A 4 -3.83 4.10 -12.30
CA ASN A 4 -2.43 3.87 -11.94
C ASN A 4 -2.24 3.75 -10.44
N VAL A 5 -3.32 3.48 -9.72
CA VAL A 5 -3.27 3.35 -8.27
C VAL A 5 -4.06 2.14 -7.82
N LEU A 6 -3.69 1.68 -6.64
CA LEU A 6 -4.41 0.65 -5.92
C LEU A 6 -5.29 1.32 -4.88
N ASN A 7 -6.44 0.74 -4.61
CA ASN A 7 -7.26 1.13 -3.48
C ASN A 7 -6.92 0.21 -2.33
N VAL A 8 -6.34 0.75 -1.28
CA VAL A 8 -5.79 -0.04 -0.18
C VAL A 8 -6.55 0.21 1.09
N LYS A 9 -6.85 -0.87 1.80
CA LYS A 9 -7.49 -0.79 3.10
C LYS A 9 -6.80 -1.76 4.04
N ILE A 10 -6.38 -1.25 5.19
CA ILE A 10 -5.75 -2.06 6.23
C ILE A 10 -6.65 -1.99 7.45
N VAL A 11 -7.17 -3.12 7.87
CA VAL A 11 -8.12 -3.16 8.97
C VAL A 11 -7.68 -4.18 10.03
N SER A 12 -7.97 -3.84 11.26
CA SER A 12 -7.91 -4.75 12.40
C SER A 12 -9.33 -5.01 12.87
N PRO A 13 -9.51 -5.93 13.82
CA PRO A 13 -10.88 -6.18 14.32
C PRO A 13 -11.54 -4.97 14.93
N THR A 14 -10.78 -3.99 15.40
CA THR A 14 -11.35 -2.85 16.12
C THR A 14 -11.28 -1.54 15.39
N GLN A 15 -10.48 -1.44 14.31
CA GLN A 15 -10.33 -0.16 13.64
C GLN A 15 -9.73 -0.31 12.25
N THR A 16 -9.89 0.73 11.46
CA THR A 16 -9.24 0.86 10.17
C THR A 16 -7.92 1.59 10.37
N LEU A 17 -6.82 0.95 10.00
CA LEU A 17 -5.49 1.55 10.15
C LEU A 17 -5.12 2.45 8.98
N PHE A 18 -5.61 2.12 7.79
CA PHE A 18 -5.34 2.90 6.59
C PHE A 18 -6.47 2.65 5.59
N GLU A 19 -6.87 3.69 4.90
CA GLU A 19 -7.80 3.55 3.80
C GLU A 19 -7.50 4.68 2.80
N GLY A 20 -7.14 4.30 1.59
CA GLY A 20 -6.79 5.29 0.59
C GLY A 20 -6.14 4.66 -0.62
N GLN A 21 -5.53 5.49 -1.43
CA GLN A 21 -4.88 5.06 -2.66
C GLN A 21 -3.38 4.96 -2.46
N ALA A 22 -2.78 3.99 -3.14
CA ALA A 22 -1.35 3.79 -3.12
C ALA A 22 -0.86 3.41 -4.51
N TYR A 23 0.39 3.73 -4.80
CA TYR A 23 1.01 3.32 -6.06
C TYR A 23 1.48 1.88 -5.99
N SER A 24 1.84 1.41 -4.81
CA SER A 24 2.28 0.04 -4.64
C SER A 24 2.14 -0.41 -3.19
N VAL A 25 2.09 -1.72 -3.01
CA VAL A 25 2.14 -2.36 -1.70
C VAL A 25 3.25 -3.39 -1.76
N SER A 26 4.22 -3.29 -0.88
CA SER A 26 5.38 -4.17 -0.88
C SER A 26 5.50 -4.87 0.46
N SER A 27 5.87 -6.14 0.42
CA SER A 27 6.11 -6.92 1.63
C SER A 27 6.92 -8.17 1.26
N ALA A 28 6.87 -9.18 2.09
CA ALA A 28 7.53 -10.45 1.82
C ALA A 28 6.74 -11.57 2.46
N ASN A 29 6.78 -12.73 1.83
CA ASN A 29 6.20 -13.95 2.39
C ASN A 29 7.26 -15.05 2.35
N SER A 30 6.85 -16.30 2.59
CA SER A 30 7.80 -17.42 2.62
C SER A 30 8.50 -17.64 1.29
N ALA A 31 7.92 -17.17 0.19
CA ALA A 31 8.52 -17.31 -1.14
C ALA A 31 9.46 -16.15 -1.48
N GLY A 32 9.50 -15.09 -0.68
CA GLY A 32 10.39 -13.96 -0.91
C GLY A 32 9.64 -12.64 -0.94
N LYS A 33 10.36 -11.60 -1.36
CA LYS A 33 9.79 -10.26 -1.46
C LYS A 33 8.84 -10.16 -2.64
N PHE A 34 7.82 -9.31 -2.50
CA PHE A 34 6.89 -9.06 -3.59
C PHE A 34 6.42 -7.61 -3.56
N ASP A 35 6.03 -7.13 -4.73
CA ASP A 35 5.43 -5.80 -4.91
C ASP A 35 4.10 -5.97 -5.61
N ILE A 36 3.06 -5.36 -5.05
CA ILE A 36 1.76 -5.33 -5.69
C ILE A 36 1.62 -3.98 -6.35
N LEU A 37 1.46 -4.00 -7.67
CA LEU A 37 1.31 -2.81 -8.49
C LEU A 37 -0.08 -2.81 -9.10
N PRO A 38 -0.55 -1.69 -9.65
CA PRO A 38 -1.82 -1.70 -10.38
C PRO A 38 -1.83 -2.79 -11.45
N TYR A 39 -2.96 -3.43 -11.60
CA TYR A 39 -3.17 -4.54 -12.54
C TYR A 39 -2.45 -5.83 -12.17
N HIS A 40 -2.02 -5.93 -10.92
CA HIS A 40 -1.47 -7.18 -10.41
C HIS A 40 -2.54 -8.27 -10.48
N ALA A 41 -2.12 -9.51 -10.76
CA ALA A 41 -3.04 -10.63 -10.75
C ALA A 41 -3.68 -10.78 -9.38
N ASN A 42 -4.86 -11.37 -9.35
CA ASN A 42 -5.54 -11.66 -8.09
C ASN A 42 -4.65 -12.55 -7.24
N PHE A 43 -4.58 -12.26 -5.94
CA PHE A 43 -3.50 -12.80 -5.14
C PHE A 43 -3.90 -12.74 -3.67
N ILE A 44 -3.62 -13.79 -2.94
CA ILE A 44 -3.82 -13.80 -1.49
C ILE A 44 -2.57 -14.39 -0.84
N THR A 45 -2.09 -13.74 0.21
CA THR A 45 -0.91 -14.22 0.91
C THR A 45 -0.96 -13.81 2.38
N MET A 46 -0.19 -14.51 3.18
CA MET A 46 0.00 -14.19 4.59
C MET A 46 1.43 -13.72 4.80
N VAL A 47 1.58 -12.65 5.57
CA VAL A 47 2.89 -12.14 5.93
C VAL A 47 3.02 -12.14 7.45
N GLN A 48 4.21 -12.49 7.95
CA GLN A 48 4.47 -12.56 9.38
C GLN A 48 5.73 -11.83 9.72
N LYS A 49 5.61 -10.86 10.63
CA LYS A 49 6.77 -10.13 11.16
C LYS A 49 7.60 -9.47 10.08
N VAL A 50 6.95 -9.05 9.02
CA VAL A 50 7.58 -8.35 7.90
C VAL A 50 6.82 -7.06 7.69
N PRO A 51 7.50 -5.94 7.50
CA PRO A 51 6.78 -4.70 7.28
C PRO A 51 6.01 -4.70 5.97
N ILE A 52 4.89 -4.01 5.98
CA ILE A 52 4.13 -3.74 4.78
C ILE A 52 4.38 -2.28 4.44
N VAL A 53 4.88 -2.03 3.25
CA VAL A 53 5.25 -0.68 2.81
C VAL A 53 4.32 -0.24 1.71
N LEU A 54 3.64 0.87 1.94
CA LEU A 54 2.79 1.50 0.94
C LEU A 54 3.53 2.69 0.36
N ARG A 55 3.48 2.84 -0.94
CA ARG A 55 3.95 4.05 -1.60
C ARG A 55 2.74 4.87 -1.97
N VAL A 56 2.61 6.03 -1.36
CA VAL A 56 1.44 6.88 -1.51
C VAL A 56 1.86 8.24 -2.03
N LYS A 57 0.90 8.99 -2.55
CA LYS A 57 1.16 10.34 -3.02
C LYS A 57 1.45 11.25 -1.84
N LYS A 58 2.48 12.05 -1.94
CA LYS A 58 2.78 13.05 -0.92
C LYS A 58 1.66 14.07 -0.85
N LYS A 59 1.32 14.48 0.35
CA LYS A 59 0.25 15.46 0.55
C LYS A 59 0.54 16.79 -0.12
N ASP A 60 1.79 17.19 -0.13
CA ASP A 60 2.17 18.50 -0.69
C ASP A 60 2.28 18.49 -2.20
N ALA A 61 2.16 17.32 -2.83
CA ALA A 61 2.33 17.23 -4.28
C ALA A 61 1.28 18.04 -5.04
N ASP A 62 0.07 18.13 -4.50
CA ASP A 62 -1.01 18.84 -5.18
C ASP A 62 -0.72 20.33 -5.35
N ALA A 63 0.00 20.92 -4.42
CA ALA A 63 0.29 22.34 -4.48
C ALA A 63 1.16 22.72 -5.66
N LYS A 64 1.85 21.76 -6.25
CA LYS A 64 2.78 22.02 -7.34
C LYS A 64 2.35 21.42 -8.67
N ALA A 65 1.20 20.80 -8.69
CA ALA A 65 0.76 20.11 -9.90
C ALA A 65 0.57 21.05 -11.07
N ASP A 66 0.10 22.26 -10.81
CA ASP A 66 -0.18 23.23 -11.85
C ASP A 66 1.09 23.79 -12.50
N LEU A 67 2.25 23.54 -11.92
CA LEU A 67 3.51 24.00 -12.49
C LEU A 67 4.14 22.98 -13.43
N GLY A 68 3.49 21.85 -13.64
CA GLY A 68 4.04 20.80 -14.48
C GLY A 68 5.15 20.00 -13.87
N LEU A 69 5.48 20.29 -12.63
CA LEU A 69 6.55 19.58 -11.94
C LEU A 69 6.13 18.21 -11.46
N GLU A 70 4.83 17.98 -11.39
CA GLU A 70 4.31 16.71 -10.88
C GLU A 70 4.78 15.52 -11.72
N LEU A 71 4.70 15.66 -13.03
CA LEU A 71 5.15 14.58 -13.91
C LEU A 71 6.62 14.29 -13.73
N PHE A 72 7.42 15.35 -13.65
CA PHE A 72 8.85 15.20 -13.46
C PHE A 72 9.16 14.51 -12.14
N ASP A 73 8.49 14.94 -11.07
CA ASP A 73 8.72 14.38 -9.74
C ASP A 73 8.26 12.92 -9.68
N ASN A 74 7.18 12.57 -10.36
CA ASN A 74 6.71 11.20 -10.40
C ASN A 74 7.70 10.27 -11.07
N LEU A 75 8.35 10.74 -12.13
CA LEU A 75 9.36 9.95 -12.83
C LEU A 75 10.55 9.64 -11.92
N PHE A 76 10.86 10.52 -10.99
CA PHE A 76 12.00 10.37 -10.10
C PHE A 76 11.60 10.03 -8.67
N GLY A 77 10.30 9.77 -8.45
CA GLY A 77 9.82 9.34 -7.15
C GLY A 77 9.76 10.42 -6.08
N LYS A 78 9.81 11.68 -6.46
CA LYS A 78 9.81 12.77 -5.47
C LYS A 78 8.44 13.06 -4.89
N ASN A 79 7.36 12.67 -5.59
CA ASN A 79 6.00 12.87 -5.11
C ASN A 79 5.47 11.66 -4.34
N VAL A 80 6.35 10.75 -3.97
CA VAL A 80 5.95 9.50 -3.34
C VAL A 80 6.48 9.48 -1.93
N GLU A 81 5.62 9.11 -1.01
CA GLU A 81 5.96 8.92 0.38
C GLU A 81 5.77 7.45 0.73
N GLU A 82 6.68 6.89 1.50
CA GLU A 82 6.54 5.53 1.99
C GLU A 82 5.92 5.53 3.37
N VAL A 83 4.87 4.74 3.53
CA VAL A 83 4.22 4.52 4.82
C VAL A 83 4.43 3.07 5.18
N LYS A 84 4.98 2.83 6.36
CA LYS A 84 5.40 1.50 6.76
C LYS A 84 4.56 1.03 7.95
N TYR A 85 4.07 -0.18 7.86
CA TYR A 85 3.31 -0.82 8.93
C TYR A 85 4.06 -2.07 9.39
N ASP A 86 4.46 -2.10 10.65
CA ASP A 86 5.09 -3.27 11.24
C ASP A 86 4.00 -4.08 11.93
N LEU A 87 3.56 -5.14 11.28
CA LEU A 87 2.47 -5.99 11.77
C LEU A 87 3.02 -7.39 12.02
N ASP A 88 2.58 -8.01 13.12
CA ASP A 88 3.02 -9.36 13.43
C ASP A 88 2.46 -10.36 12.43
N LEU A 89 1.22 -10.16 12.01
CA LEU A 89 0.54 -11.07 11.12
C LEU A 89 -0.45 -10.28 10.29
N ALA A 90 -0.45 -10.50 9.01
CA ALA A 90 -1.43 -9.87 8.13
C ALA A 90 -1.73 -10.79 6.95
N ILE A 91 -2.97 -10.71 6.49
CA ILE A 91 -3.40 -11.40 5.29
C ILE A 91 -3.68 -10.33 4.25
N ILE A 92 -3.05 -10.45 3.10
CA ILE A 92 -3.17 -9.51 2.00
C ILE A 92 -3.96 -10.17 0.89
N PHE A 93 -5.05 -9.53 0.51
CA PHE A 93 -5.91 -10.01 -0.57
C PHE A 93 -6.00 -8.93 -1.64
N THR A 94 -5.61 -9.27 -2.86
CA THR A 94 -5.59 -8.35 -4.00
C THR A 94 -6.55 -8.84 -5.06
N LYS A 95 -7.44 -7.95 -5.48
CA LYS A 95 -8.37 -8.24 -6.57
C LYS A 95 -8.77 -6.96 -7.27
N ASP A 96 -8.55 -6.89 -8.58
CA ASP A 96 -9.03 -5.78 -9.41
C ASP A 96 -8.61 -4.42 -8.88
N ASN A 97 -7.33 -4.27 -8.56
CA ASN A 97 -6.73 -3.04 -8.02
C ASN A 97 -7.23 -2.67 -6.62
N ASN A 98 -7.90 -3.58 -5.94
CA ASN A 98 -8.29 -3.39 -4.55
C ASN A 98 -7.43 -4.30 -3.68
N VAL A 99 -6.76 -3.72 -2.72
CA VAL A 99 -5.89 -4.46 -1.80
C VAL A 99 -6.49 -4.35 -0.41
N SER A 100 -6.91 -5.48 0.12
CA SER A 100 -7.44 -5.55 1.48
C SER A 100 -6.43 -6.26 2.36
N ILE A 101 -6.04 -5.61 3.44
CA ILE A 101 -5.06 -6.14 4.36
C ILE A 101 -5.74 -6.28 5.71
N TYR A 102 -5.79 -7.51 6.19
CA TYR A 102 -6.42 -7.83 7.46
C TYR A 102 -5.33 -8.19 8.45
N THR A 103 -5.27 -7.44 9.54
CA THR A 103 -4.29 -7.73 10.59
C THR A 103 -5.01 -7.97 11.89
N GLN A 104 -4.34 -8.66 12.78
CA GLN A 104 -4.85 -8.94 14.10
C GLN A 104 -3.99 -8.21 15.10
N ILE A 105 -4.61 -7.31 15.86
CA ILE A 105 -3.91 -6.64 16.94
C ILE A 105 -4.01 -7.56 18.14
N GLN A 106 -2.85 -7.89 18.72
CA GLN A 106 -2.81 -8.74 19.89
C GLN A 106 -3.58 -8.08 21.03
N PRO A 107 -4.52 -8.79 21.65
CA PRO A 107 -5.18 -8.23 22.82
C PRO A 107 -4.16 -7.95 23.92
N GLN A 108 -4.44 -6.92 24.68
CA GLN A 108 -3.60 -6.58 25.81
C GLN A 108 -4.26 -7.11 27.05
N PHE A 109 -3.68 -8.12 27.61
CA PHE A 109 -4.23 -8.74 28.83
C PHE A 109 -3.33 -8.52 30.00
#